data_c95a8ed386f486113fb8c1538d31da89
#
_entry.id   c95a8ed386f486113fb8c1538d31da89
#
_cell.length_a   1.000
_cell.length_b   1.000
_cell.length_c   1.000
_cell.angle_alpha   90.00
_cell.angle_beta   90.00
_cell.angle_gamma   90.00
#
_symmetry.space_group_name_H-M   'P 1'
#
loop_
_entity.id
_entity.type
_entity.pdbx_description
1 polymer ?
#
loop_
_entity_poly.entity_id
_entity_poly.type
_entity_poly.pdbx_seq_one_letter_code
_entity_poly.pdbx_strand_id
1 'polypeptide(L)'
;MGADNLSSHCSEANLRESRERFDLVKMVWSFTPGGCTDVVAGPDNSLVQLEKLNIRRYYRDAVRANPDKWRKPPGKGGHTEADRRRIYSGWVSQARKELLERNFADIWHRHEEVGFIAKCDGSEESKIILRDGKRS
;
A
#
# COMPACT_ATOMS: atom_id res chain seq x y z
N MET A 1 1.95 13.08 -3.83
CA MET A 1 1.12 11.86 -3.90
C MET A 1 1.59 11.04 -5.10
N GLY A 2 1.88 9.76 -4.93
CA GLY A 2 2.28 8.86 -6.02
C GLY A 2 1.07 8.10 -6.58
N ALA A 3 1.06 7.90 -7.88
CA ALA A 3 0.06 7.10 -8.59
C ALA A 3 0.73 6.22 -9.64
N ASP A 4 0.15 5.07 -9.92
CA ASP A 4 0.58 4.23 -11.03
C ASP A 4 0.08 4.77 -12.38
N ASN A 5 0.62 4.23 -13.47
CA ASN A 5 0.30 4.63 -14.84
C ASN A 5 -0.96 3.96 -15.40
N LEU A 6 -2.00 3.77 -14.59
CA LEU A 6 -3.29 3.32 -15.12
C LEU A 6 -3.86 4.40 -16.05
N SER A 7 -4.40 3.98 -17.18
CA SER A 7 -4.98 4.89 -18.18
C SER A 7 -6.04 5.83 -17.60
N SER A 8 -6.80 5.35 -16.60
CA SER A 8 -7.76 6.16 -15.86
C SER A 8 -7.12 7.28 -15.03
N HIS A 9 -5.90 7.07 -14.52
CA HIS A 9 -5.18 8.08 -13.74
C HIS A 9 -4.49 9.11 -14.64
N CYS A 10 -4.08 8.70 -15.84
CA CYS A 10 -3.32 9.52 -16.77
C CYS A 10 -4.22 10.22 -17.82
N SER A 11 -5.54 10.06 -17.78
CA SER A 11 -6.41 10.79 -18.69
C SER A 11 -6.33 12.31 -18.42
N GLU A 12 -6.28 13.10 -19.49
CA GLU A 12 -6.09 14.56 -19.37
C GLU A 12 -7.21 15.22 -18.56
N ALA A 13 -8.44 14.71 -18.68
CA ALA A 13 -9.57 15.21 -17.89
C ALA A 13 -9.37 14.97 -16.40
N ASN A 14 -8.96 13.75 -16.00
CA ASN A 14 -8.72 13.40 -14.60
C ASN A 14 -7.51 14.15 -14.02
N LEU A 15 -6.46 14.34 -14.82
CA LEU A 15 -5.31 15.12 -14.41
C LEU A 15 -5.65 16.58 -14.18
N ARG A 16 -6.48 17.17 -15.06
CA ARG A 16 -6.95 18.57 -14.90
C ARG A 16 -7.80 18.72 -13.64
N GLU A 17 -8.82 17.87 -13.47
CA GLU A 17 -9.67 17.89 -12.28
C GLU A 17 -8.84 17.69 -10.99
N SER A 18 -7.89 16.78 -11.03
CA SER A 18 -7.00 16.54 -9.90
C SER A 18 -6.10 17.73 -9.60
N ARG A 19 -5.53 18.38 -10.61
CA ARG A 19 -4.73 19.60 -10.42
C ARG A 19 -5.55 20.71 -9.77
N GLU A 20 -6.75 20.97 -10.29
CA GLU A 20 -7.64 21.99 -9.71
C GLU A 20 -7.94 21.71 -8.23
N ARG A 21 -8.15 20.44 -7.86
CA ARG A 21 -8.38 20.05 -6.45
C ARG A 21 -7.13 20.12 -5.59
N PHE A 22 -5.97 19.73 -6.12
CA PHE A 22 -4.73 19.64 -5.36
C PHE A 22 -3.94 20.94 -5.31
N ASP A 23 -4.14 21.86 -6.22
CA ASP A 23 -3.60 23.22 -6.12
C ASP A 23 -4.08 23.93 -4.84
N LEU A 24 -5.31 23.63 -4.40
CA LEU A 24 -5.85 24.13 -3.14
C LEU A 24 -5.07 23.64 -1.91
N VAL A 25 -4.43 22.47 -2.00
CA VAL A 25 -3.68 21.84 -0.88
C VAL A 25 -2.19 21.75 -1.15
N LYS A 26 -1.69 22.39 -2.20
CA LYS A 26 -0.27 22.41 -2.61
C LYS A 26 0.34 21.01 -2.76
N MET A 27 -0.41 20.08 -3.33
CA MET A 27 0.07 18.71 -3.61
C MET A 27 0.60 18.61 -5.04
N VAL A 28 1.65 17.81 -5.21
CA VAL A 28 2.25 17.52 -6.51
C VAL A 28 1.99 16.06 -6.87
N TRP A 29 1.56 15.82 -8.10
CA TRP A 29 1.47 14.48 -8.66
C TRP A 29 2.85 14.00 -9.12
N SER A 30 3.19 12.79 -8.71
CA SER A 30 4.35 12.07 -9.22
C SER A 30 3.88 10.72 -9.73
N PHE A 31 4.25 10.40 -10.96
CA PHE A 31 3.89 9.13 -11.59
C PHE A 31 5.09 8.19 -11.60
N THR A 32 4.84 6.95 -11.20
CA THR A 32 5.83 5.88 -11.36
C THR A 32 6.02 5.59 -12.85
N PRO A 33 7.25 5.51 -13.35
CA PRO A 33 7.49 5.11 -14.74
C PRO A 33 6.84 3.77 -15.09
N GLY A 34 6.35 3.65 -16.32
CA GLY A 34 5.72 2.40 -16.78
C GLY A 34 6.67 1.21 -16.62
N GLY A 35 6.16 0.10 -16.09
CA GLY A 35 6.95 -1.11 -15.84
C GLY A 35 7.84 -1.09 -14.60
N CYS A 36 7.85 0.01 -13.84
CA CYS A 36 8.70 0.13 -12.64
C CYS A 36 7.93 0.08 -11.32
N THR A 37 6.63 -0.19 -11.36
CA THR A 37 5.76 -0.16 -10.16
C THR A 37 6.22 -1.13 -9.07
N ASP A 38 6.71 -2.30 -9.46
CA ASP A 38 7.22 -3.31 -8.53
C ASP A 38 8.56 -2.96 -7.90
N VAL A 39 9.29 -2.02 -8.49
CA VAL A 39 10.61 -1.59 -8.04
C VAL A 39 10.55 -0.32 -7.21
N VAL A 40 9.84 0.71 -7.72
CA VAL A 40 9.91 2.06 -7.16
C VAL A 40 8.62 2.57 -6.52
N ALA A 41 7.53 1.82 -6.59
CA ALA A 41 6.30 2.21 -5.89
C ALA A 41 6.47 2.01 -4.38
N GLY A 42 6.87 3.07 -3.68
CA GLY A 42 7.12 3.05 -2.24
C GLY A 42 5.99 2.40 -1.42
N PRO A 43 4.70 2.74 -1.62
CA PRO A 43 3.60 2.08 -0.91
C PRO A 43 3.55 0.57 -1.13
N ASP A 44 3.75 0.10 -2.37
CA ASP A 44 3.70 -1.33 -2.68
C ASP A 44 4.90 -2.11 -2.13
N ASN A 45 6.05 -1.49 -2.08
CA ASN A 45 7.28 -2.12 -1.59
C ASN A 45 7.44 -2.10 -0.07
N SER A 46 6.68 -1.28 0.64
CA SER A 46 6.81 -1.13 2.09
C SER A 46 5.48 -1.28 2.83
N LEU A 47 4.68 -0.22 2.84
CA LEU A 47 3.47 -0.13 3.66
C LEU A 47 2.45 -1.20 3.31
N VAL A 48 2.12 -1.34 2.03
CA VAL A 48 1.07 -2.27 1.57
C VAL A 48 1.49 -3.73 1.75
N GLN A 49 2.76 -4.06 1.57
CA GLN A 49 3.24 -5.43 1.82
C GLN A 49 3.11 -5.82 3.29
N LEU A 50 3.55 -4.95 4.20
CA LEU A 50 3.44 -5.19 5.64
C LEU A 50 1.98 -5.25 6.10
N GLU A 51 1.14 -4.35 5.59
CA GLU A 51 -0.30 -4.36 5.83
C GLU A 51 -0.94 -5.70 5.38
N LYS A 52 -0.64 -6.16 4.16
CA LYS A 52 -1.11 -7.46 3.64
C LYS A 52 -0.64 -8.64 4.50
N LEU A 53 0.59 -8.60 5.01
CA LEU A 53 1.10 -9.66 5.90
C LEU A 53 0.32 -9.71 7.23
N ASN A 54 0.05 -8.56 7.83
CA ASN A 54 -0.74 -8.47 9.06
C ASN A 54 -2.18 -8.95 8.84
N ILE A 55 -2.83 -8.51 7.75
CA ILE A 55 -4.19 -8.96 7.40
C ILE A 55 -4.23 -10.47 7.18
N ARG A 56 -3.23 -11.07 6.50
CA ARG A 56 -3.12 -12.52 6.33
C ARG A 56 -2.95 -13.25 7.66
N ARG A 57 -2.23 -12.67 8.61
CA ARG A 57 -2.11 -13.20 9.98
C ARG A 57 -3.47 -13.22 10.65
N TYR A 58 -4.20 -12.10 10.70
CA TYR A 58 -5.53 -12.03 11.30
C TYR A 58 -6.52 -13.01 10.66
N TYR A 59 -6.51 -13.12 9.32
CA TYR A 59 -7.33 -14.10 8.63
C TYR A 59 -7.02 -15.52 9.08
N ARG A 60 -5.75 -15.92 9.13
CA ARG A 60 -5.36 -17.27 9.58
C ARG A 60 -5.80 -17.54 11.00
N ASP A 61 -5.64 -16.57 11.89
CA ASP A 61 -6.01 -16.72 13.30
C ASP A 61 -7.55 -16.80 13.45
N ALA A 62 -8.30 -16.01 12.73
CA ALA A 62 -9.76 -16.07 12.70
C ALA A 62 -10.29 -17.40 12.15
N VAL A 63 -9.66 -17.92 11.09
CA VAL A 63 -10.03 -19.24 10.53
C VAL A 63 -9.70 -20.37 11.51
N ARG A 64 -8.58 -20.29 12.23
CA ARG A 64 -8.21 -21.26 13.25
C ARG A 64 -9.19 -21.23 14.43
N ALA A 65 -9.55 -20.05 14.87
CA ALA A 65 -10.47 -19.88 16.00
C ALA A 65 -11.90 -20.38 15.68
N ASN A 66 -12.39 -20.15 14.48
CA ASN A 66 -13.76 -20.52 14.06
C ASN A 66 -13.81 -20.99 12.61
N PRO A 67 -13.28 -22.19 12.30
CA PRO A 67 -13.19 -22.68 10.92
C PRO A 67 -14.55 -22.80 10.23
N ASP A 68 -15.58 -23.15 10.95
CA ASP A 68 -16.94 -23.31 10.43
C ASP A 68 -17.53 -21.99 9.92
N LYS A 69 -17.29 -20.89 10.62
CA LYS A 69 -17.74 -19.56 10.23
C LYS A 69 -17.14 -19.10 8.89
N TRP A 70 -15.95 -19.56 8.57
CA TRP A 70 -15.24 -19.16 7.36
C TRP A 70 -15.44 -20.11 6.17
N ARG A 71 -15.71 -21.39 6.45
CA ARG A 71 -15.87 -22.43 5.43
C ARG A 71 -17.31 -22.66 5.01
N LYS A 72 -18.25 -22.52 5.97
CA LYS A 72 -19.69 -22.75 5.68
C LYS A 72 -20.29 -21.56 4.94
N PRO A 73 -21.26 -21.79 4.04
CA PRO A 73 -22.01 -20.72 3.42
C PRO A 73 -22.89 -19.98 4.46
N PRO A 74 -23.28 -18.73 4.22
CA PRO A 74 -24.06 -17.92 5.17
C PRO A 74 -25.33 -18.60 5.67
N GLY A 75 -26.10 -19.24 4.78
CA GLY A 75 -27.33 -19.97 5.15
C GLY A 75 -27.13 -21.23 6.00
N LYS A 76 -25.87 -21.68 6.20
CA LYS A 76 -25.50 -22.83 7.02
C LYS A 76 -24.59 -22.43 8.21
N GLY A 77 -24.74 -21.20 8.68
CA GLY A 77 -24.01 -20.68 9.85
C GLY A 77 -22.65 -20.04 9.56
N GLY A 78 -22.27 -19.86 8.29
CA GLY A 78 -21.09 -19.11 7.89
C GLY A 78 -21.32 -17.60 7.93
N HIS A 79 -20.21 -16.83 7.82
CA HIS A 79 -20.27 -15.38 7.71
C HIS A 79 -20.96 -14.93 6.42
N THR A 80 -21.84 -13.93 6.53
CA THR A 80 -22.39 -13.24 5.37
C THR A 80 -21.31 -12.39 4.69
N GLU A 81 -21.58 -11.96 3.46
CA GLU A 81 -20.70 -11.03 2.73
C GLU A 81 -20.50 -9.72 3.51
N ALA A 82 -21.57 -9.21 4.12
CA ALA A 82 -21.55 -8.01 4.95
C ALA A 82 -20.66 -8.20 6.20
N ASP A 83 -20.76 -9.37 6.87
CA ASP A 83 -19.93 -9.69 8.02
C ASP A 83 -18.45 -9.74 7.61
N ARG A 84 -18.14 -10.42 6.51
CA ARG A 84 -16.77 -10.50 5.99
C ARG A 84 -16.20 -9.12 5.71
N ARG A 85 -16.93 -8.25 5.00
CA ARG A 85 -16.50 -6.87 4.73
C ARG A 85 -16.21 -6.09 6.00
N ARG A 86 -17.09 -6.19 7.00
CA ARG A 86 -16.90 -5.52 8.29
C ARG A 86 -15.66 -6.03 9.02
N ILE A 87 -15.46 -7.34 9.06
CA ILE A 87 -14.28 -7.97 9.68
C ILE A 87 -12.99 -7.53 8.95
N TYR A 88 -12.98 -7.60 7.62
CA TYR A 88 -11.81 -7.15 6.84
C TYR A 88 -11.50 -5.67 7.04
N SER A 89 -12.49 -4.79 7.05
CA SER A 89 -12.29 -3.36 7.34
C SER A 89 -11.68 -3.14 8.71
N GLY A 90 -12.10 -3.90 9.71
CA GLY A 90 -11.51 -3.88 11.05
C GLY A 90 -10.03 -4.31 11.03
N TRP A 91 -9.70 -5.38 10.29
CA TRP A 91 -8.32 -5.84 10.16
C TRP A 91 -7.42 -4.85 9.42
N VAL A 92 -7.92 -4.20 8.37
CA VAL A 92 -7.17 -3.14 7.67
C VAL A 92 -6.85 -1.99 8.62
N SER A 93 -7.85 -1.54 9.39
CA SER A 93 -7.66 -0.47 10.38
C SER A 93 -6.64 -0.86 11.45
N GLN A 94 -6.75 -2.08 11.99
CA GLN A 94 -5.83 -2.60 12.99
C GLN A 94 -4.40 -2.77 12.44
N ALA A 95 -4.27 -3.34 11.24
CA ALA A 95 -2.98 -3.52 10.59
C ALA A 95 -2.26 -2.19 10.38
N ARG A 96 -2.99 -1.17 9.91
CA ARG A 96 -2.45 0.18 9.74
C ARG A 96 -1.99 0.82 11.03
N LYS A 97 -2.80 0.69 12.10
CA LYS A 97 -2.43 1.17 13.42
C LYS A 97 -1.15 0.52 13.94
N GLU A 98 -1.05 -0.81 13.85
CA GLU A 98 0.16 -1.55 14.25
C GLU A 98 1.39 -1.13 13.44
N LEU A 99 1.24 -0.89 12.14
CA LEU A 99 2.34 -0.43 11.29
C LEU A 99 2.85 0.94 11.71
N LEU A 100 1.95 1.88 11.94
CA LEU A 100 2.33 3.24 12.35
C LEU A 100 2.98 3.26 13.73
N GLU A 101 2.53 2.41 14.66
CA GLU A 101 3.06 2.37 16.02
C GLU A 101 4.40 1.62 16.13
N ARG A 102 4.61 0.58 15.34
CA ARG A 102 5.74 -0.36 15.53
C ARG A 102 6.79 -0.33 14.42
N ASN A 103 6.40 0.02 13.21
CA ASN A 103 7.22 -0.15 12.02
C ASN A 103 7.48 1.15 11.24
N PHE A 104 7.19 2.31 11.85
CA PHE A 104 7.34 3.58 11.12
C PHE A 104 8.78 3.80 10.61
N ALA A 105 9.78 3.51 11.43
CA ALA A 105 11.18 3.63 11.04
C ALA A 105 11.55 2.69 9.87
N ASP A 106 11.07 1.44 9.92
CA ASP A 106 11.31 0.46 8.85
C ASP A 106 10.63 0.87 7.54
N ILE A 107 9.41 1.42 7.63
CA ILE A 107 8.67 1.94 6.48
C ILE A 107 9.43 3.10 5.86
N TRP A 108 9.89 4.04 6.69
CA TRP A 108 10.67 5.20 6.23
C TRP A 108 11.96 4.75 5.55
N HIS A 109 12.71 3.86 6.17
CA HIS A 109 13.95 3.33 5.63
C HIS A 109 13.73 2.63 4.26
N ARG A 110 12.67 1.85 4.12
CA ARG A 110 12.32 1.23 2.83
C ARG A 110 11.96 2.25 1.74
N HIS A 111 11.33 3.36 2.10
CA HIS A 111 11.07 4.44 1.14
C HIS A 111 12.37 5.14 0.70
N GLU A 112 13.36 5.25 1.59
CA GLU A 112 14.70 5.72 1.24
C GLU A 112 15.40 4.74 0.29
N GLU A 113 15.38 3.44 0.60
CA GLU A 113 16.02 2.39 -0.21
C GLU A 113 15.49 2.34 -1.65
N VAL A 114 14.21 2.57 -1.87
CA VAL A 114 13.63 2.59 -3.22
C VAL A 114 13.68 3.98 -3.88
N GLY A 115 14.29 4.96 -3.22
CA GLY A 115 14.44 6.31 -3.75
C GLY A 115 13.17 7.16 -3.73
N PHE A 116 12.10 6.71 -3.09
CA PHE A 116 10.81 7.43 -3.09
C PHE A 116 10.89 8.78 -2.36
N ILE A 117 11.76 8.90 -1.36
CA ILE A 117 12.00 10.11 -0.59
C ILE A 117 13.44 10.63 -0.73
N ALA A 118 14.19 10.13 -1.71
CA ALA A 118 15.51 10.62 -2.01
C ALA A 118 15.49 12.08 -2.48
N LYS A 119 16.56 12.80 -2.22
CA LYS A 119 16.68 14.20 -2.66
C LYS A 119 16.78 14.29 -4.18
N CYS A 120 16.09 15.29 -4.74
CA CYS A 120 16.09 15.52 -6.18
C CYS A 120 17.43 16.07 -6.73
N ASP A 121 18.39 16.37 -5.87
CA ASP A 121 19.73 16.85 -6.25
C ASP A 121 20.70 15.73 -6.61
N GLY A 122 20.26 14.48 -6.55
CA GLY A 122 21.09 13.30 -6.85
C GLY A 122 22.07 12.90 -5.74
N SER A 123 22.16 13.65 -4.63
CA SER A 123 23.13 13.38 -3.56
C SER A 123 22.89 12.07 -2.81
N GLU A 124 21.73 11.48 -2.95
CA GLU A 124 21.32 10.26 -2.26
C GLU A 124 21.10 9.05 -3.18
N GLU A 125 21.42 9.17 -4.47
CA GLU A 125 21.25 8.06 -5.43
C GLU A 125 22.00 6.79 -5.01
N SER A 126 23.16 6.92 -4.40
CA SER A 126 23.94 5.78 -3.91
C SER A 126 23.27 4.98 -2.78
N LYS A 127 22.23 5.53 -2.16
CA LYS A 127 21.42 4.85 -1.14
C LYS A 127 20.33 3.98 -1.75
N ILE A 128 19.98 4.21 -3.02
CA ILE A 128 18.90 3.47 -3.71
C ILE A 128 19.33 2.04 -3.94
N ILE A 129 18.56 1.10 -3.46
CA ILE A 129 18.79 -0.34 -3.62
C ILE A 129 17.67 -0.91 -4.48
N LEU A 130 18.03 -1.37 -5.67
CA LEU A 130 17.08 -2.04 -6.55
C LEU A 130 16.74 -3.44 -6.01
N ARG A 131 15.56 -3.96 -6.39
CA ARG A 131 15.04 -5.23 -5.88
C ARG A 131 15.96 -6.45 -6.12
N ASP A 132 16.81 -6.38 -7.12
CA ASP A 132 17.83 -7.38 -7.43
C ASP A 132 19.10 -7.26 -6.58
N GLY A 133 19.11 -6.35 -5.61
CA GLY A 133 20.26 -6.08 -4.74
C GLY A 133 21.36 -5.24 -5.40
N LYS A 134 21.14 -4.75 -6.61
CA LYS A 134 22.07 -3.83 -7.27
C LYS A 134 21.80 -2.41 -6.82
N ARG A 135 22.85 -1.70 -6.47
CA ARG A 135 22.80 -0.25 -6.27
C ARG A 135 22.81 0.44 -7.62
N SER A 136 22.04 1.50 -7.77
CA SER A 136 22.02 2.34 -8.96
C SER A 136 23.35 3.04 -9.17
#